data_de4b998fe6153f465ff344432bf4d46e
#
_entry.id   de4b998fe6153f465ff344432bf4d46e
#
_cell.length_a   1.000
_cell.length_b   1.000
_cell.length_c   1.000
_cell.angle_alpha   90.00
_cell.angle_beta   90.00
_cell.angle_gamma   90.00
#
_symmetry.space_group_name_H-M   'P 1'
#
loop_
_entity.id
_entity.type
_entity.pdbx_description
1 polymer ?
#
loop_
_entity_poly.entity_id
_entity_poly.type
_entity_poly.pdbx_seq_one_letter_code
_entity_poly.pdbx_strand_id
1 'polypeptide(L)'
;MIMKKFFSILLAFALTLPVFAQTYVDGDTTYEFEPYNYLQFQAGAGYTVGESSNFGDLLSPAAAISWGRQFRPVIGMRLGLSGWQSKGAWAATGDKFAYNYAALNADAMFNLTNLFCGWKPQRKFNVSAFVGLAANLAFNNDEAHDVSAKVGKSGKESFSHLWDGSKLLPVGRAGLVADFRCTDRVSLNLEVNGNMTTDHYNSKHADNADFYFNGLVGLTYKLGNGYKKTVREPEPEPVPVAKCATCGKTIDDCQYHGNHPKCATCGKYLDDCEYHGNHPAPKPQPIIRNIFFEKNKSIISNEEAVKVQEIAAYLNGHPETKVALVGYADVKTGNAKINNRLSQERAAAVAKFLQEKCNIAADRISEDYKGDTVQPFAVNEENRVCICIAE
;
A
#
# COMPACT_ATOMS: atom_id res chain seq x y z
N MET A 1 36.34 -2.20 13.28
CA MET A 1 35.56 -2.81 14.40
C MET A 1 34.32 -1.97 14.72
N ILE A 2 34.39 -0.66 14.74
CA ILE A 2 33.26 0.27 15.06
C ILE A 2 32.11 0.18 14.05
N MET A 3 32.41 0.13 12.75
CA MET A 3 31.41 0.04 11.67
C MET A 3 30.54 -1.24 11.74
N LYS A 4 31.12 -2.40 12.05
CA LYS A 4 30.35 -3.65 12.23
C LYS A 4 29.40 -3.57 13.43
N LYS A 5 29.80 -2.94 14.53
CA LYS A 5 28.94 -2.72 15.69
C LYS A 5 27.81 -1.74 15.40
N PHE A 6 28.08 -0.69 14.62
CA PHE A 6 27.06 0.29 14.21
C PHE A 6 25.98 -0.36 13.31
N PHE A 7 26.41 -1.20 12.36
CA PHE A 7 25.50 -1.94 11.47
C PHE A 7 24.64 -2.97 12.24
N SER A 8 25.24 -3.65 13.22
CA SER A 8 24.50 -4.59 14.07
C SER A 8 23.49 -3.90 14.99
N ILE A 9 23.81 -2.70 15.50
CA ILE A 9 22.90 -1.90 16.33
C ILE A 9 21.75 -1.35 15.46
N LEU A 10 22.02 -0.88 14.23
CA LEU A 10 21.00 -0.40 13.32
C LEU A 10 20.03 -1.52 12.89
N LEU A 11 20.56 -2.71 12.65
CA LEU A 11 19.78 -3.89 12.28
C LEU A 11 18.92 -4.38 13.48
N ALA A 12 19.48 -4.36 14.69
CA ALA A 12 18.76 -4.71 15.91
C ALA A 12 17.66 -3.70 16.23
N PHE A 13 17.89 -2.41 16.03
CA PHE A 13 16.89 -1.35 16.21
C PHE A 13 15.73 -1.49 15.19
N ALA A 14 16.02 -1.86 13.94
CA ALA A 14 15.00 -2.11 12.91
C ALA A 14 14.12 -3.34 13.25
N LEU A 15 14.65 -4.32 14.00
CA LEU A 15 13.93 -5.53 14.39
C LEU A 15 13.09 -5.35 15.67
N THR A 16 13.39 -4.35 16.50
CA THR A 16 12.69 -4.08 17.79
C THR A 16 11.65 -2.96 17.70
N LEU A 17 11.48 -2.33 16.55
CA LEU A 17 10.41 -1.34 16.37
C LEU A 17 9.05 -2.01 16.60
N PRO A 18 8.18 -1.41 17.45
CA PRO A 18 6.85 -1.95 17.71
C PRO A 18 6.11 -2.14 16.37
N VAL A 19 5.31 -3.20 16.30
CA VAL A 19 4.42 -3.46 15.17
C VAL A 19 3.37 -2.36 15.17
N PHE A 20 3.67 -1.25 14.48
CA PHE A 20 2.69 -0.19 14.28
C PHE A 20 1.51 -0.75 13.50
N ALA A 21 0.30 -0.37 13.91
CA ALA A 21 -0.92 -0.79 13.25
C ALA A 21 -0.80 -0.57 11.74
N GLN A 22 -0.93 -1.66 10.99
CA GLN A 22 -0.92 -1.65 9.52
C GLN A 22 -2.30 -1.29 8.96
N THR A 23 -3.28 -1.09 9.85
CA THR A 23 -4.67 -0.78 9.53
C THR A 23 -5.04 0.61 10.03
N TYR A 24 -5.85 1.30 9.24
CA TYR A 24 -6.48 2.58 9.60
C TYR A 24 -7.96 2.49 9.27
N VAL A 25 -8.81 2.86 10.22
CA VAL A 25 -10.26 2.84 10.07
C VAL A 25 -10.79 4.26 10.02
N ASP A 26 -11.62 4.55 9.02
CA ASP A 26 -12.28 5.83 8.81
C ASP A 26 -13.76 5.60 8.49
N GLY A 27 -14.61 5.77 9.50
CA GLY A 27 -16.02 5.38 9.43
C GLY A 27 -16.15 3.88 9.13
N ASP A 28 -16.89 3.55 8.08
CA ASP A 28 -17.10 2.17 7.63
C ASP A 28 -15.99 1.64 6.71
N THR A 29 -14.94 2.42 6.52
CA THR A 29 -13.84 2.06 5.63
C THR A 29 -12.61 1.65 6.41
N THR A 30 -12.10 0.45 6.15
CA THR A 30 -10.84 -0.05 6.69
C THR A 30 -9.78 0.00 5.59
N TYR A 31 -8.64 0.56 5.93
CA TYR A 31 -7.46 0.62 5.08
C TYR A 31 -6.38 -0.26 5.67
N GLU A 32 -5.83 -1.17 4.88
CA GLU A 32 -4.69 -2.01 5.24
C GLU A 32 -3.48 -1.57 4.44
N PHE A 33 -2.33 -1.42 5.11
CA PHE A 33 -1.09 -1.06 4.43
C PHE A 33 -0.62 -2.20 3.53
N GLU A 34 -0.28 -1.88 2.28
CA GLU A 34 0.39 -2.78 1.35
C GLU A 34 1.77 -2.24 0.99
N PRO A 35 2.82 -3.10 1.01
CA PRO A 35 4.14 -2.71 0.54
C PRO A 35 4.09 -2.23 -0.90
N TYR A 36 4.76 -1.11 -1.19
CA TYR A 36 4.80 -0.55 -2.54
C TYR A 36 6.19 -0.10 -2.94
N ASN A 37 6.43 -0.06 -4.24
CA ASN A 37 7.63 0.53 -4.83
C ASN A 37 7.32 1.96 -5.28
N TYR A 38 8.38 2.78 -5.39
CA TYR A 38 8.27 4.13 -5.94
C TYR A 38 9.52 4.50 -6.73
N LEU A 39 9.35 5.42 -7.65
CA LEU A 39 10.42 6.11 -8.37
C LEU A 39 10.47 7.56 -7.92
N GLN A 40 11.68 8.11 -7.81
CA GLN A 40 11.90 9.48 -7.37
C GLN A 40 12.87 10.16 -8.33
N PHE A 41 12.52 11.36 -8.78
CA PHE A 41 13.31 12.20 -9.67
C PHE A 41 13.49 13.55 -9.00
N GLN A 42 14.73 13.98 -8.83
CA GLN A 42 15.07 15.17 -8.06
C GLN A 42 16.15 15.97 -8.76
N ALA A 43 16.06 17.30 -8.64
CA ALA A 43 17.09 18.23 -9.05
C ALA A 43 17.17 19.37 -8.04
N GLY A 44 18.33 20.02 -7.97
CA GLY A 44 18.53 21.12 -7.03
C GLY A 44 19.98 21.58 -7.00
N ALA A 45 20.45 21.92 -5.82
CA ALA A 45 21.78 22.44 -5.60
C ALA A 45 22.56 21.65 -4.57
N GLY A 46 23.83 21.44 -4.82
CA GLY A 46 24.83 20.96 -3.88
C GLY A 46 25.69 22.09 -3.34
N TYR A 47 26.20 21.91 -2.14
CA TYR A 47 27.18 22.78 -1.50
C TYR A 47 28.28 21.94 -0.89
N THR A 48 29.50 22.08 -1.40
CA THR A 48 30.66 21.41 -0.82
C THR A 48 31.26 22.32 0.25
N VAL A 49 31.46 21.79 1.46
CA VAL A 49 32.10 22.55 2.53
C VAL A 49 33.55 22.83 2.15
N GLY A 50 33.90 24.10 2.12
CA GLY A 50 35.22 24.53 1.72
C GLY A 50 35.49 25.99 2.09
N GLU A 51 36.68 26.43 1.83
CA GLU A 51 37.17 27.77 2.15
C GLU A 51 36.77 28.75 1.06
N SER A 52 35.61 29.40 1.20
CA SER A 52 35.19 30.54 0.36
C SER A 52 34.60 31.63 1.23
N SER A 53 34.82 32.86 0.84
CA SER A 53 34.24 34.05 1.50
C SER A 53 32.74 34.18 1.22
N ASN A 54 32.23 33.59 0.12
CA ASN A 54 30.84 33.65 -0.28
C ASN A 54 30.23 32.26 -0.41
N PHE A 55 29.09 32.03 0.26
CA PHE A 55 28.34 30.80 0.15
C PHE A 55 27.98 30.41 -1.30
N GLY A 56 27.56 31.39 -2.11
CA GLY A 56 27.16 31.15 -3.50
C GLY A 56 28.26 30.61 -4.40
N ASP A 57 29.53 30.82 -4.06
CA ASP A 57 30.68 30.40 -4.84
C ASP A 57 30.82 28.87 -4.93
N LEU A 58 30.43 28.18 -3.88
CA LEU A 58 30.51 26.72 -3.76
C LEU A 58 29.20 25.99 -4.08
N LEU A 59 28.16 26.74 -4.47
CA LEU A 59 26.93 26.17 -4.97
C LEU A 59 27.14 25.55 -6.35
N SER A 60 26.61 24.35 -6.53
CA SER A 60 26.71 23.58 -7.77
C SER A 60 25.39 22.85 -8.06
N PRO A 61 25.08 22.55 -9.33
CA PRO A 61 23.90 21.76 -9.66
C PRO A 61 24.02 20.35 -9.11
N ALA A 62 22.91 19.77 -8.69
CA ALA A 62 22.79 18.38 -8.24
C ALA A 62 21.50 17.77 -8.75
N ALA A 63 21.52 16.48 -9.08
CA ALA A 63 20.36 15.72 -9.50
C ALA A 63 20.41 14.29 -8.94
N ALA A 64 19.25 13.68 -8.79
CA ALA A 64 19.14 12.30 -8.35
C ALA A 64 17.96 11.58 -9.00
N ILE A 65 18.13 10.29 -9.27
CA ILE A 65 17.09 9.36 -9.63
C ILE A 65 17.16 8.18 -8.68
N SER A 66 16.04 7.76 -8.13
CA SER A 66 16.02 6.69 -7.17
C SER A 66 14.81 5.77 -7.34
N TRP A 67 15.01 4.50 -7.03
CA TRP A 67 13.98 3.52 -6.82
C TRP A 67 13.93 3.19 -5.33
N GLY A 68 12.74 3.20 -4.75
CA GLY A 68 12.55 2.84 -3.35
C GLY A 68 11.43 1.82 -3.16
N ARG A 69 11.48 1.15 -2.02
CA ARG A 69 10.44 0.23 -1.57
C ARG A 69 10.07 0.53 -0.13
N GLN A 70 8.80 0.76 0.10
CA GLN A 70 8.23 0.87 1.43
C GLN A 70 7.74 -0.51 1.86
N PHE A 71 8.35 -1.09 2.89
CA PHE A 71 8.02 -2.44 3.39
C PHE A 71 6.91 -2.40 4.44
N ARG A 72 6.93 -1.37 5.28
CA ARG A 72 5.98 -1.12 6.36
C ARG A 72 5.66 0.37 6.44
N PRO A 73 4.63 0.81 7.15
CA PRO A 73 4.29 2.23 7.26
C PRO A 73 5.47 3.14 7.64
N VAL A 74 6.39 2.65 8.46
CA VAL A 74 7.52 3.43 8.99
C VAL A 74 8.82 3.13 8.25
N ILE A 75 9.04 1.90 7.75
CA ILE A 75 10.35 1.43 7.28
C ILE A 75 10.31 1.18 5.78
N GLY A 76 11.28 1.74 5.06
CA GLY A 76 11.54 1.54 3.65
C GLY A 76 13.02 1.48 3.34
N MET A 77 13.34 1.30 2.08
CA MET A 77 14.69 1.43 1.53
C MET A 77 14.64 2.21 0.23
N ARG A 78 15.78 2.79 -0.15
CA ARG A 78 15.95 3.51 -1.40
C ARG A 78 17.33 3.21 -1.98
N LEU A 79 17.37 2.90 -3.28
CA LEU A 79 18.57 2.79 -4.08
C LEU A 79 18.53 3.88 -5.15
N GLY A 80 19.64 4.57 -5.41
CA GLY A 80 19.61 5.66 -6.34
C GLY A 80 20.97 6.01 -6.92
N LEU A 81 20.92 6.77 -7.99
CA LEU A 81 22.07 7.45 -8.59
C LEU A 81 21.90 8.95 -8.35
N SER A 82 22.93 9.61 -7.88
CA SER A 82 22.98 11.06 -7.73
C SER A 82 24.29 11.60 -8.25
N GLY A 83 24.32 12.86 -8.61
CA GLY A 83 25.54 13.47 -9.09
C GLY A 83 25.27 14.79 -9.78
N TRP A 84 26.27 15.33 -10.37
CA TRP A 84 26.47 16.40 -11.33
C TRP A 84 27.82 17.07 -11.07
N GLN A 85 27.84 18.18 -10.32
CA GLN A 85 29.03 18.98 -10.10
C GLN A 85 29.25 19.27 -8.62
N SER A 86 30.50 19.30 -8.21
CA SER A 86 30.95 19.85 -6.93
C SER A 86 31.94 20.96 -7.17
N LYS A 87 32.11 21.87 -6.23
CA LYS A 87 33.05 22.98 -6.32
C LYS A 87 33.92 23.09 -5.09
N GLY A 88 35.14 23.49 -5.28
CA GLY A 88 36.09 23.89 -4.25
C GLY A 88 36.62 25.28 -4.52
N ALA A 89 37.24 25.90 -3.52
CA ALA A 89 37.92 27.17 -3.69
C ALA A 89 39.21 27.21 -2.86
N TRP A 90 40.14 28.07 -3.27
CA TRP A 90 41.33 28.39 -2.51
C TRP A 90 41.18 29.80 -1.93
N ALA A 91 41.01 29.88 -0.60
CA ALA A 91 40.63 31.11 0.08
C ALA A 91 41.65 32.26 -0.08
N ALA A 92 42.98 31.93 -0.14
CA ALA A 92 44.04 32.93 -0.21
C ALA A 92 44.05 33.74 -1.50
N THR A 93 43.64 33.16 -2.64
CA THR A 93 43.58 33.83 -3.93
C THR A 93 42.18 34.05 -4.44
N GLY A 94 41.17 33.39 -3.83
CA GLY A 94 39.80 33.41 -4.30
C GLY A 94 39.54 32.55 -5.54
N ASP A 95 40.53 31.79 -6.00
CA ASP A 95 40.40 30.89 -7.15
C ASP A 95 39.43 29.74 -6.82
N LYS A 96 38.56 29.42 -7.78
CA LYS A 96 37.55 28.38 -7.70
C LYS A 96 37.87 27.29 -8.69
N PHE A 97 37.43 26.06 -8.37
CA PHE A 97 37.52 24.92 -9.27
C PHE A 97 36.26 24.05 -9.14
N ALA A 98 35.94 23.40 -10.22
CA ALA A 98 34.80 22.48 -10.26
C ALA A 98 35.27 21.11 -10.74
N TYR A 99 34.57 20.10 -10.29
CA TYR A 99 34.73 18.71 -10.73
C TYR A 99 33.34 18.03 -10.74
N ASN A 100 33.25 16.93 -11.44
CA ASN A 100 31.99 16.20 -11.52
C ASN A 100 31.99 14.98 -10.58
N TYR A 101 30.81 14.53 -10.21
CA TYR A 101 30.65 13.28 -9.48
C TYR A 101 29.41 12.51 -9.91
N ALA A 102 29.47 11.19 -9.73
CA ALA A 102 28.34 10.28 -9.82
C ALA A 102 28.40 9.33 -8.63
N ALA A 103 27.31 9.19 -7.91
CA ALA A 103 27.25 8.37 -6.71
C ALA A 103 26.11 7.34 -6.78
N LEU A 104 26.44 6.09 -6.46
CA LEU A 104 25.47 5.03 -6.22
C LEU A 104 25.12 5.02 -4.73
N ASN A 105 23.85 5.25 -4.41
CA ASN A 105 23.36 5.43 -3.04
C ASN A 105 22.50 4.25 -2.60
N ALA A 106 22.61 3.89 -1.32
CA ALA A 106 21.73 2.92 -0.66
C ALA A 106 21.31 3.47 0.72
N ASP A 107 20.03 3.75 0.89
CA ASP A 107 19.46 4.42 2.05
C ASP A 107 18.45 3.54 2.76
N ALA A 108 18.50 3.51 4.09
CA ALA A 108 17.43 3.05 4.97
C ALA A 108 16.52 4.24 5.28
N MET A 109 15.22 4.10 4.99
CA MET A 109 14.22 5.17 5.11
C MET A 109 13.33 4.94 6.32
N PHE A 110 13.07 5.99 7.09
CA PHE A 110 12.22 5.98 8.27
C PHE A 110 11.18 7.09 8.18
N ASN A 111 9.91 6.75 7.96
CA ASN A 111 8.83 7.73 7.93
C ASN A 111 8.52 8.22 9.36
N LEU A 112 9.02 9.38 9.73
CA LEU A 112 8.87 9.98 11.06
C LEU A 112 7.41 10.36 11.34
N THR A 113 6.69 10.83 10.34
CA THR A 113 5.29 11.20 10.48
C THR A 113 4.44 9.98 10.85
N ASN A 114 4.67 8.84 10.19
CA ASN A 114 3.95 7.61 10.53
C ASN A 114 4.42 7.02 11.87
N LEU A 115 5.69 7.23 12.24
CA LEU A 115 6.25 6.79 13.52
C LEU A 115 5.57 7.49 14.69
N PHE A 116 5.42 8.82 14.63
CA PHE A 116 4.91 9.63 15.75
C PHE A 116 3.41 9.87 15.71
N CYS A 117 2.80 9.91 14.52
CA CYS A 117 1.38 10.26 14.32
C CYS A 117 0.53 9.09 13.83
N GLY A 118 1.07 7.86 13.81
CA GLY A 118 0.41 6.70 13.23
C GLY A 118 0.28 6.77 11.70
N TRP A 119 0.00 5.63 11.09
CA TRP A 119 -0.18 5.56 9.64
C TRP A 119 -1.58 6.02 9.24
N LYS A 120 -1.65 6.84 8.16
CA LYS A 120 -2.90 7.25 7.49
C LYS A 120 -2.69 7.17 5.98
N PRO A 121 -3.53 6.42 5.23
CA PRO A 121 -3.34 6.18 3.79
C PRO A 121 -3.41 7.45 2.94
N GLN A 122 -4.23 8.41 3.37
CA GLN A 122 -4.50 9.66 2.63
C GLN A 122 -3.83 10.89 3.21
N ARG A 123 -2.77 10.72 4.00
CA ARG A 123 -2.03 11.84 4.58
C ARG A 123 -1.42 12.72 3.48
N LYS A 124 -1.65 14.02 3.56
CA LYS A 124 -1.16 15.00 2.57
C LYS A 124 0.33 15.31 2.72
N PHE A 125 0.86 15.25 3.95
CA PHE A 125 2.22 15.61 4.27
C PHE A 125 2.90 14.52 5.08
N ASN A 126 4.10 14.10 4.66
CA ASN A 126 4.94 13.14 5.37
C ASN A 126 6.37 13.66 5.43
N VAL A 127 7.03 13.40 6.55
CA VAL A 127 8.46 13.61 6.73
C VAL A 127 9.12 12.26 6.97
N SER A 128 10.18 11.98 6.25
CA SER A 128 11.02 10.80 6.42
C SER A 128 12.44 11.22 6.69
N ALA A 129 13.10 10.53 7.61
CA ALA A 129 14.55 10.58 7.76
C ALA A 129 15.18 9.38 7.04
N PHE A 130 16.43 9.54 6.64
CA PHE A 130 17.20 8.43 6.13
C PHE A 130 18.65 8.47 6.59
N VAL A 131 19.27 7.31 6.60
CA VAL A 131 20.69 7.10 6.76
C VAL A 131 21.14 6.08 5.72
N GLY A 132 22.27 6.31 5.11
CA GLY A 132 22.73 5.45 4.02
C GLY A 132 24.23 5.52 3.77
N LEU A 133 24.63 4.73 2.79
CA LEU A 133 25.98 4.69 2.26
C LEU A 133 25.94 4.97 0.77
N ALA A 134 27.03 5.52 0.25
CA ALA A 134 27.21 5.68 -1.18
C ALA A 134 28.64 5.35 -1.63
N ALA A 135 28.74 4.96 -2.89
CA ALA A 135 30.00 4.90 -3.62
C ALA A 135 30.01 6.09 -4.60
N ASN A 136 30.84 7.07 -4.32
CA ASN A 136 30.97 8.30 -5.11
C ASN A 136 32.19 8.23 -6.03
N LEU A 137 31.97 8.30 -7.31
CA LEU A 137 33.01 8.44 -8.32
C LEU A 137 33.13 9.92 -8.70
N ALA A 138 34.21 10.58 -8.26
CA ALA A 138 34.56 11.93 -8.65
C ALA A 138 35.49 11.90 -9.88
N PHE A 139 35.30 12.85 -10.81
CA PHE A 139 36.04 12.90 -12.09
C PHE A 139 36.06 14.34 -12.66
N ASN A 140 36.86 14.59 -13.71
CA ASN A 140 37.06 15.90 -14.35
C ASN A 140 37.60 16.96 -13.36
N ASN A 141 38.76 16.69 -12.77
CA ASN A 141 39.37 17.54 -11.74
C ASN A 141 40.44 18.51 -12.27
N ASP A 142 40.42 18.78 -13.57
CA ASP A 142 41.48 19.56 -14.25
C ASP A 142 41.59 21.01 -13.71
N GLU A 143 40.49 21.63 -13.39
CA GLU A 143 40.46 22.99 -12.80
C GLU A 143 41.19 23.05 -11.44
N ALA A 144 41.15 21.97 -10.63
CA ALA A 144 41.91 21.91 -9.37
C ALA A 144 43.43 21.85 -9.62
N HIS A 145 43.85 21.19 -10.68
CA HIS A 145 45.24 21.18 -11.12
C HIS A 145 45.72 22.59 -11.52
N ASP A 146 44.89 23.31 -12.28
CA ASP A 146 45.18 24.70 -12.70
C ASP A 146 45.31 25.64 -11.49
N VAL A 147 44.42 25.52 -10.51
CA VAL A 147 44.48 26.29 -9.26
C VAL A 147 45.71 25.90 -8.46
N SER A 148 45.99 24.60 -8.30
CA SER A 148 47.19 24.12 -7.58
C SER A 148 48.51 24.63 -8.23
N ALA A 149 48.56 24.80 -9.55
CA ALA A 149 49.71 25.31 -10.23
C ALA A 149 50.00 26.81 -9.93
N LYS A 150 48.96 27.58 -9.61
CA LYS A 150 49.06 29.03 -9.32
C LYS A 150 49.43 29.32 -7.86
N VAL A 151 49.17 28.38 -6.93
CA VAL A 151 49.43 28.59 -5.49
C VAL A 151 50.90 28.42 -5.16
N GLY A 152 51.41 29.14 -4.15
CA GLY A 152 52.80 29.03 -3.66
C GLY A 152 53.09 27.68 -2.96
N LYS A 153 54.32 27.47 -2.50
CA LYS A 153 54.75 26.21 -1.86
C LYS A 153 53.80 25.75 -0.72
N SER A 154 53.39 26.65 0.16
CA SER A 154 52.45 26.37 1.23
C SER A 154 51.08 25.92 0.73
N GLY A 155 50.58 26.52 -0.37
CA GLY A 155 49.35 26.10 -1.00
C GLY A 155 49.45 24.72 -1.66
N LYS A 156 50.63 24.38 -2.24
CA LYS A 156 50.87 23.05 -2.85
C LYS A 156 50.83 21.91 -1.82
N GLU A 157 51.29 22.15 -0.58
CA GLU A 157 51.17 21.18 0.51
C GLU A 157 49.67 20.93 0.87
N SER A 158 48.87 21.98 0.83
CA SER A 158 47.42 21.86 1.04
C SER A 158 46.69 21.11 -0.09
N PHE A 159 47.23 21.05 -1.30
CA PHE A 159 46.74 20.24 -2.42
C PHE A 159 47.42 18.86 -2.52
N SER A 160 47.91 18.33 -1.39
CA SER A 160 48.60 17.02 -1.40
C SER A 160 47.65 15.83 -1.71
N HIS A 161 46.35 16.03 -1.64
CA HIS A 161 45.33 15.06 -2.03
C HIS A 161 44.74 15.28 -3.42
N LEU A 162 45.40 16.11 -4.26
CA LEU A 162 45.03 16.29 -5.66
C LEU A 162 45.04 14.95 -6.40
N TRP A 163 44.03 14.69 -7.18
CA TRP A 163 43.88 13.44 -7.91
C TRP A 163 43.66 13.67 -9.41
N ASP A 164 44.23 12.76 -10.21
CA ASP A 164 44.10 12.71 -11.67
C ASP A 164 43.00 11.73 -12.08
N GLY A 165 42.34 11.99 -13.21
CA GLY A 165 41.37 11.11 -13.82
C GLY A 165 40.12 10.96 -12.99
N SER A 166 39.97 9.86 -12.24
CA SER A 166 38.79 9.61 -11.39
C SER A 166 39.17 9.03 -10.05
N LYS A 167 38.37 9.35 -9.03
CA LYS A 167 38.53 8.89 -7.66
C LYS A 167 37.25 8.27 -7.13
N LEU A 168 37.30 7.02 -6.69
CA LEU A 168 36.17 6.35 -6.03
C LEU A 168 36.30 6.54 -4.52
N LEU A 169 35.23 7.05 -3.90
CA LEU A 169 35.20 7.44 -2.49
C LEU A 169 33.97 6.83 -1.77
N PRO A 170 34.16 6.21 -0.60
CA PRO A 170 33.04 5.82 0.24
C PRO A 170 32.42 7.05 0.89
N VAL A 171 31.08 7.08 0.95
CA VAL A 171 30.31 8.18 1.53
C VAL A 171 29.32 7.64 2.56
N GLY A 172 29.32 8.22 3.74
CA GLY A 172 28.22 8.12 4.69
C GLY A 172 27.24 9.27 4.44
N ARG A 173 25.93 9.00 4.40
CA ARG A 173 24.92 10.02 4.13
C ARG A 173 23.73 9.93 5.06
N ALA A 174 23.14 11.08 5.36
CA ALA A 174 21.91 11.18 6.13
C ALA A 174 21.11 12.40 5.68
N GLY A 175 19.79 12.37 5.86
CA GLY A 175 18.97 13.49 5.46
C GLY A 175 17.51 13.34 5.83
N LEU A 176 16.75 14.35 5.41
CA LEU A 176 15.31 14.45 5.58
C LEU A 176 14.64 14.62 4.23
N VAL A 177 13.51 13.98 4.05
CA VAL A 177 12.63 14.14 2.89
C VAL A 177 11.25 14.54 3.38
N ALA A 178 10.72 15.62 2.85
CA ALA A 178 9.34 16.05 3.04
C ALA A 178 8.55 15.76 1.77
N ASP A 179 7.51 14.93 1.86
CA ASP A 179 6.63 14.56 0.75
C ASP A 179 5.27 15.24 0.90
N PHE A 180 4.86 15.95 -0.15
CA PHE A 180 3.55 16.59 -0.30
C PHE A 180 2.74 15.81 -1.33
N ARG A 181 1.72 15.11 -0.90
CA ARG A 181 0.87 14.30 -1.77
C ARG A 181 0.04 15.18 -2.69
N CYS A 182 0.23 15.07 -4.00
CA CYS A 182 -0.57 15.73 -5.03
C CYS A 182 -1.74 14.84 -5.48
N THR A 183 -1.47 13.56 -5.69
CA THR A 183 -2.47 12.52 -6.05
C THR A 183 -2.19 11.24 -5.25
N ASP A 184 -2.95 10.17 -5.49
CA ASP A 184 -2.70 8.88 -4.84
C ASP A 184 -1.34 8.29 -5.19
N ARG A 185 -0.81 8.63 -6.37
CA ARG A 185 0.44 8.08 -6.90
C ARG A 185 1.57 9.09 -7.02
N VAL A 186 1.28 10.40 -7.04
CA VAL A 186 2.28 11.45 -7.25
C VAL A 186 2.41 12.31 -6.01
N SER A 187 3.62 12.53 -5.56
CA SER A 187 3.97 13.49 -4.51
C SER A 187 5.08 14.41 -4.98
N LEU A 188 5.00 15.68 -4.63
CA LEU A 188 6.13 16.60 -4.65
C LEU A 188 7.01 16.29 -3.44
N ASN A 189 8.32 16.25 -3.62
CA ASN A 189 9.25 16.06 -2.50
C ASN A 189 10.30 17.17 -2.41
N LEU A 190 10.71 17.43 -1.17
CA LEU A 190 11.86 18.28 -0.84
C LEU A 190 12.81 17.42 -0.02
N GLU A 191 14.08 17.38 -0.39
CA GLU A 191 15.13 16.66 0.32
C GLU A 191 16.26 17.59 0.71
N VAL A 192 16.74 17.43 1.95
CA VAL A 192 18.01 17.99 2.39
C VAL A 192 18.85 16.86 2.93
N ASN A 193 20.08 16.71 2.42
CA ASN A 193 20.97 15.67 2.86
C ASN A 193 22.40 16.19 3.07
N GLY A 194 23.07 15.58 4.04
CA GLY A 194 24.50 15.76 4.31
C GLY A 194 25.24 14.46 3.97
N ASN A 195 26.40 14.62 3.38
CA ASN A 195 27.25 13.56 2.91
C ASN A 195 28.67 13.78 3.48
N MET A 196 29.21 12.73 4.09
CA MET A 196 30.55 12.73 4.69
C MET A 196 31.40 11.70 3.94
N THR A 197 32.57 12.12 3.50
CA THR A 197 33.51 11.28 2.77
C THR A 197 34.95 11.48 3.28
N THR A 198 35.90 10.85 2.66
CA THR A 198 37.31 10.97 3.05
C THR A 198 37.88 12.31 2.60
N ASP A 199 38.99 12.73 3.23
CA ASP A 199 39.75 13.96 2.96
C ASP A 199 40.42 14.02 1.55
N HIS A 200 39.77 13.39 0.57
CA HIS A 200 40.28 13.35 -0.82
C HIS A 200 39.27 13.91 -1.82
N TYR A 201 38.09 14.28 -1.36
CA TYR A 201 37.01 14.66 -2.26
C TYR A 201 37.22 16.03 -2.88
N ASN A 202 37.66 16.99 -2.06
CA ASN A 202 37.87 18.36 -2.48
C ASN A 202 39.35 18.64 -2.92
N SER A 203 40.17 17.60 -3.10
CA SER A 203 41.59 17.68 -3.52
C SER A 203 42.52 18.34 -2.50
N LYS A 204 42.05 18.80 -1.37
CA LYS A 204 42.84 19.43 -0.32
C LYS A 204 43.12 18.46 0.83
N HIS A 205 44.15 18.76 1.58
CA HIS A 205 44.55 18.03 2.76
C HIS A 205 44.23 18.86 3.99
N ALA A 206 43.38 18.32 4.87
CA ALA A 206 42.99 18.96 6.11
C ALA A 206 42.94 18.02 7.31
N ASP A 207 43.38 16.77 7.14
CA ASP A 207 43.34 15.71 8.18
C ASP A 207 41.92 15.48 8.79
N ASN A 208 40.86 15.79 8.02
CA ASN A 208 39.47 15.61 8.44
C ASN A 208 38.63 15.02 7.31
N ALA A 209 37.38 14.72 7.58
CA ALA A 209 36.43 14.26 6.56
C ALA A 209 35.92 15.44 5.74
N ASP A 210 35.74 15.23 4.44
CA ASP A 210 35.07 16.16 3.55
C ASP A 210 33.55 16.05 3.69
N PHE A 211 32.85 17.18 3.60
CA PHE A 211 31.40 17.26 3.70
C PHE A 211 30.83 17.99 2.48
N TYR A 212 29.72 17.48 2.00
CA TYR A 212 28.87 18.22 1.05
C TYR A 212 27.40 18.00 1.37
N PHE A 213 26.60 18.99 1.10
CA PHE A 213 25.16 19.03 1.34
C PHE A 213 24.41 19.19 0.04
N ASN A 214 23.23 18.58 -0.08
CA ASN A 214 22.35 18.79 -1.23
C ASN A 214 20.97 19.22 -0.72
N GLY A 215 20.39 20.21 -1.41
CA GLY A 215 18.99 20.60 -1.34
C GLY A 215 18.34 20.26 -2.67
N LEU A 216 17.37 19.35 -2.66
CA LEU A 216 16.76 18.81 -3.86
C LEU A 216 15.24 18.98 -3.80
N VAL A 217 14.63 19.26 -4.94
CA VAL A 217 13.18 19.24 -5.15
C VAL A 217 12.86 18.26 -6.27
N GLY A 218 11.75 17.57 -6.17
CA GLY A 218 11.42 16.58 -7.18
C GLY A 218 10.05 15.96 -7.04
N LEU A 219 9.85 14.90 -7.77
CA LEU A 219 8.61 14.13 -7.81
C LEU A 219 8.87 12.70 -7.38
N THR A 220 7.96 12.17 -6.57
CA THR A 220 7.87 10.75 -6.21
C THR A 220 6.66 10.14 -6.89
N TYR A 221 6.85 9.07 -7.66
CA TYR A 221 5.79 8.30 -8.30
C TYR A 221 5.68 6.92 -7.68
N LYS A 222 4.54 6.61 -7.04
CA LYS A 222 4.25 5.31 -6.43
C LYS A 222 3.78 4.31 -7.48
N LEU A 223 4.39 3.13 -7.47
CA LEU A 223 3.99 1.98 -8.28
C LEU A 223 2.96 1.14 -7.51
N GLY A 224 1.76 1.65 -7.36
CA GLY A 224 0.68 1.07 -6.58
C GLY A 224 0.06 2.07 -5.61
N ASN A 225 -1.04 1.71 -4.97
CA ASN A 225 -1.73 2.60 -4.04
C ASN A 225 -1.09 2.60 -2.64
N GLY A 226 -0.37 1.51 -2.29
CA GLY A 226 0.25 1.33 -0.96
C GLY A 226 -0.75 1.00 0.14
N TYR A 227 -1.98 0.68 -0.23
CA TYR A 227 -3.01 0.22 0.69
C TYR A 227 -4.14 -0.50 -0.05
N LYS A 228 -4.79 -1.44 0.65
CA LYS A 228 -6.06 -2.06 0.30
C LYS A 228 -7.17 -1.32 1.04
N LYS A 229 -8.26 -1.03 0.35
CA LYS A 229 -9.45 -0.40 0.91
C LYS A 229 -10.57 -1.43 0.98
N THR A 230 -11.15 -1.62 2.16
CA THR A 230 -12.33 -2.46 2.39
C THR A 230 -13.41 -1.57 3.01
N VAL A 231 -14.58 -1.51 2.39
CA VAL A 231 -15.74 -0.81 2.94
C VAL A 231 -16.58 -1.86 3.68
N ARG A 232 -16.87 -1.61 4.94
CA ARG A 232 -17.80 -2.45 5.69
C ARG A 232 -19.20 -2.22 5.12
N GLU A 233 -19.83 -3.27 4.62
CA GLU A 233 -21.25 -3.19 4.29
C GLU A 233 -22.02 -2.80 5.57
N PRO A 234 -22.94 -1.84 5.49
CA PRO A 234 -23.77 -1.52 6.63
C PRO A 234 -24.45 -2.80 7.09
N GLU A 235 -24.32 -3.09 8.38
CA GLU A 235 -25.07 -4.19 9.00
C GLU A 235 -26.56 -3.98 8.66
N PRO A 236 -27.26 -4.96 8.06
CA PRO A 236 -28.65 -4.78 7.69
C PRO A 236 -29.41 -4.30 8.94
N GLU A 237 -30.16 -3.19 8.80
CA GLU A 237 -30.95 -2.67 9.90
C GLU A 237 -31.74 -3.82 10.50
N PRO A 238 -31.74 -4.00 11.83
CA PRO A 238 -32.47 -5.08 12.47
C PRO A 238 -33.94 -4.98 12.02
N VAL A 239 -34.40 -6.02 11.34
CA VAL A 239 -35.77 -6.11 10.85
C VAL A 239 -36.68 -5.77 12.04
N PRO A 240 -37.59 -4.78 11.95
CA PRO A 240 -38.43 -4.40 13.07
C PRO A 240 -39.15 -5.63 13.59
N VAL A 241 -38.79 -6.09 14.78
CA VAL A 241 -39.44 -7.24 15.40
C VAL A 241 -40.90 -6.84 15.61
N ALA A 242 -41.81 -7.55 14.96
CA ALA A 242 -43.23 -7.26 15.01
C ALA A 242 -43.68 -7.24 16.49
N LYS A 243 -44.15 -6.08 16.94
CA LYS A 243 -44.65 -5.89 18.31
C LYS A 243 -46.11 -6.27 18.40
N CYS A 244 -46.46 -6.93 19.46
CA CYS A 244 -47.86 -7.23 19.78
C CYS A 244 -48.65 -5.92 19.93
N ALA A 245 -49.69 -5.73 19.13
CA ALA A 245 -50.54 -4.53 19.16
C ALA A 245 -51.23 -4.29 20.51
N THR A 246 -51.37 -5.34 21.34
CA THR A 246 -52.08 -5.29 22.63
C THR A 246 -51.14 -5.01 23.80
N CYS A 247 -49.93 -5.49 23.84
CA CYS A 247 -49.02 -5.33 24.97
C CYS A 247 -47.69 -4.61 24.63
N GLY A 248 -47.42 -4.28 23.35
CA GLY A 248 -46.20 -3.59 22.90
C GLY A 248 -44.90 -4.38 22.98
N LYS A 249 -44.92 -5.61 23.50
CA LYS A 249 -43.77 -6.51 23.57
C LYS A 249 -43.52 -7.21 22.23
N THR A 250 -42.31 -7.75 22.02
CA THR A 250 -42.03 -8.62 20.87
C THR A 250 -42.97 -9.83 20.88
N ILE A 251 -43.32 -10.38 19.73
CA ILE A 251 -44.28 -11.50 19.64
C ILE A 251 -43.78 -12.69 20.45
N ASP A 252 -42.47 -12.92 20.50
CA ASP A 252 -41.85 -14.02 21.24
C ASP A 252 -41.89 -13.84 22.78
N ASP A 253 -41.91 -12.60 23.27
CA ASP A 253 -41.96 -12.25 24.71
C ASP A 253 -43.38 -12.01 25.25
N CYS A 254 -44.40 -12.16 24.43
CA CYS A 254 -45.76 -11.85 24.78
C CYS A 254 -46.44 -12.99 25.54
N GLN A 255 -46.40 -12.94 26.86
CA GLN A 255 -47.01 -13.93 27.76
C GLN A 255 -48.54 -14.04 27.66
N TYR A 256 -49.23 -13.09 26.99
CA TYR A 256 -50.69 -13.04 26.89
C TYR A 256 -51.29 -13.87 25.77
N HIS A 257 -50.47 -14.48 24.89
CA HIS A 257 -50.98 -15.37 23.85
C HIS A 257 -51.48 -16.74 24.34
N GLY A 258 -51.35 -17.04 25.63
CA GLY A 258 -51.80 -18.31 26.21
C GLY A 258 -53.29 -18.39 26.61
N ASN A 259 -53.98 -17.25 26.70
CA ASN A 259 -55.36 -17.23 27.29
C ASN A 259 -56.48 -16.81 26.33
N HIS A 260 -56.17 -16.44 25.09
CA HIS A 260 -57.15 -16.27 24.03
C HIS A 260 -56.88 -17.26 22.92
N PRO A 261 -57.88 -17.96 22.42
CA PRO A 261 -57.71 -18.87 21.28
C PRO A 261 -57.42 -18.01 20.01
N LYS A 262 -56.16 -17.56 19.89
CA LYS A 262 -55.66 -16.87 18.73
C LYS A 262 -54.82 -17.81 17.88
N CYS A 263 -54.94 -17.66 16.59
CA CYS A 263 -54.10 -18.36 15.67
C CYS A 263 -52.63 -18.01 15.92
N ALA A 264 -51.80 -19.01 16.23
CA ALA A 264 -50.37 -18.86 16.52
C ALA A 264 -49.57 -18.29 15.35
N THR A 265 -50.10 -18.40 14.13
CA THR A 265 -49.39 -17.96 12.91
C THR A 265 -49.73 -16.54 12.49
N CYS A 266 -50.98 -16.08 12.61
CA CYS A 266 -51.36 -14.74 12.18
C CYS A 266 -51.75 -13.80 13.34
N GLY A 267 -51.78 -14.29 14.57
CA GLY A 267 -52.13 -13.51 15.77
C GLY A 267 -53.58 -13.04 15.83
N LYS A 268 -54.42 -13.36 14.86
CA LYS A 268 -55.87 -13.07 14.87
C LYS A 268 -56.58 -14.06 15.79
N TYR A 269 -57.76 -13.69 16.32
CA TYR A 269 -58.64 -14.65 16.98
C TYR A 269 -58.97 -15.78 16.01
N LEU A 270 -59.18 -17.01 16.52
CA LEU A 270 -59.46 -18.18 15.63
C LEU A 270 -60.71 -17.92 14.79
N ASP A 271 -61.69 -17.18 15.27
CA ASP A 271 -62.91 -16.82 14.56
C ASP A 271 -62.66 -15.79 13.43
N ASP A 272 -61.62 -14.97 13.55
CA ASP A 272 -61.21 -13.97 12.57
C ASP A 272 -60.05 -14.47 11.68
N CYS A 273 -59.55 -15.68 11.91
CA CYS A 273 -58.47 -16.26 11.15
C CYS A 273 -59.02 -17.01 9.94
N GLU A 274 -58.70 -16.53 8.74
CA GLU A 274 -59.12 -17.11 7.46
C GLU A 274 -58.80 -18.60 7.31
N TYR A 275 -57.82 -19.11 8.09
CA TYR A 275 -57.36 -20.50 8.07
C TYR A 275 -57.72 -21.28 9.34
N HIS A 276 -58.47 -20.70 10.30
CA HIS A 276 -58.88 -21.36 11.54
C HIS A 276 -57.77 -22.13 12.28
N GLY A 277 -56.53 -21.56 12.27
CA GLY A 277 -55.35 -22.17 12.89
C GLY A 277 -54.50 -23.06 12.00
N ASN A 278 -54.98 -23.45 10.84
CA ASN A 278 -54.23 -24.28 9.85
C ASN A 278 -53.52 -23.43 8.79
N HIS A 279 -52.76 -22.45 9.19
CA HIS A 279 -51.97 -21.66 8.27
C HIS A 279 -50.96 -22.54 7.52
N PRO A 280 -50.80 -22.34 6.21
CA PRO A 280 -49.66 -22.89 5.53
C PRO A 280 -48.39 -22.37 6.20
N ALA A 281 -47.37 -23.20 6.36
CA ALA A 281 -46.11 -22.81 6.95
C ALA A 281 -45.60 -21.52 6.29
N PRO A 282 -45.13 -20.53 7.05
CA PRO A 282 -44.56 -19.31 6.46
C PRO A 282 -43.48 -19.71 5.48
N LYS A 283 -43.56 -19.17 4.24
CA LYS A 283 -42.53 -19.42 3.25
C LYS A 283 -41.19 -18.92 3.80
N PRO A 284 -40.17 -19.73 3.75
CA PRO A 284 -38.84 -19.31 4.20
C PRO A 284 -38.40 -18.07 3.41
N GLN A 285 -37.75 -17.11 4.10
CA GLN A 285 -37.22 -15.91 3.45
C GLN A 285 -36.04 -16.31 2.57
N PRO A 286 -35.93 -15.83 1.33
CA PRO A 286 -34.84 -16.19 0.44
C PRO A 286 -33.48 -15.79 1.03
N ILE A 287 -32.47 -16.62 0.86
CA ILE A 287 -31.09 -16.28 1.18
C ILE A 287 -30.30 -16.04 -0.11
N ILE A 288 -29.54 -14.93 -0.16
CA ILE A 288 -28.69 -14.60 -1.29
C ILE A 288 -27.23 -14.57 -0.82
N ARG A 289 -26.35 -15.23 -1.57
CA ARG A 289 -24.91 -15.21 -1.32
C ARG A 289 -24.13 -15.02 -2.62
N ASN A 290 -23.12 -14.18 -2.58
CA ASN A 290 -22.20 -13.91 -3.68
C ASN A 290 -20.89 -14.64 -3.42
N ILE A 291 -20.54 -15.58 -4.31
CA ILE A 291 -19.31 -16.39 -4.24
C ILE A 291 -18.34 -15.81 -5.26
N PHE A 292 -17.28 -15.17 -4.79
CA PHE A 292 -16.30 -14.49 -5.61
C PHE A 292 -15.15 -15.40 -6.02
N PHE A 293 -14.57 -15.12 -7.19
CA PHE A 293 -13.49 -15.92 -7.77
C PHE A 293 -12.29 -15.06 -8.14
N GLU A 294 -11.12 -15.63 -8.01
CA GLU A 294 -9.91 -15.00 -8.51
C GLU A 294 -9.91 -14.90 -10.04
N LYS A 295 -9.07 -14.02 -10.56
CA LYS A 295 -8.88 -13.84 -12.00
C LYS A 295 -8.52 -15.16 -12.66
N ASN A 296 -9.21 -15.50 -13.77
CA ASN A 296 -9.03 -16.73 -14.55
C ASN A 296 -9.20 -18.03 -13.76
N LYS A 297 -9.88 -18.00 -12.61
CA LYS A 297 -10.16 -19.18 -11.80
C LYS A 297 -11.65 -19.39 -11.60
N SER A 298 -12.02 -20.67 -11.43
CA SER A 298 -13.33 -21.18 -11.03
C SER A 298 -13.22 -22.05 -9.75
N ILE A 299 -12.13 -21.89 -8.98
CA ILE A 299 -11.89 -22.63 -7.74
C ILE A 299 -12.42 -21.78 -6.59
N ILE A 300 -13.25 -22.37 -5.74
CA ILE A 300 -13.80 -21.74 -4.54
C ILE A 300 -12.70 -21.70 -3.48
N SER A 301 -12.40 -20.50 -2.96
CA SER A 301 -11.46 -20.35 -1.84
C SER A 301 -12.07 -20.84 -0.52
N ASN A 302 -11.25 -21.05 0.50
CA ASN A 302 -11.75 -21.47 1.82
C ASN A 302 -12.70 -20.43 2.44
N GLU A 303 -12.46 -19.14 2.20
CA GLU A 303 -13.32 -18.06 2.67
C GLU A 303 -14.68 -18.07 1.97
N GLU A 304 -14.70 -18.29 0.65
CA GLU A 304 -15.92 -18.37 -0.14
C GLU A 304 -16.69 -19.68 0.12
N ALA A 305 -15.98 -20.75 0.48
CA ALA A 305 -16.61 -22.04 0.84
C ALA A 305 -17.54 -21.91 2.07
N VAL A 306 -17.24 -21.04 3.01
CA VAL A 306 -18.13 -20.76 4.17
C VAL A 306 -19.49 -20.27 3.70
N LYS A 307 -19.54 -19.36 2.73
CA LYS A 307 -20.81 -18.83 2.19
C LYS A 307 -21.60 -19.92 1.46
N VAL A 308 -20.93 -20.85 0.78
CA VAL A 308 -21.60 -22.00 0.16
C VAL A 308 -22.18 -22.94 1.23
N GLN A 309 -21.48 -23.13 2.36
CA GLN A 309 -21.99 -23.91 3.49
C GLN A 309 -23.21 -23.25 4.15
N GLU A 310 -23.28 -21.91 4.20
CA GLU A 310 -24.45 -21.19 4.69
C GLU A 310 -25.69 -21.46 3.81
N ILE A 311 -25.52 -21.47 2.47
CA ILE A 311 -26.57 -21.86 1.53
C ILE A 311 -27.02 -23.30 1.77
N ALA A 312 -26.06 -24.20 1.95
CA ALA A 312 -26.36 -25.60 2.22
C ALA A 312 -27.12 -25.78 3.54
N ALA A 313 -26.74 -25.06 4.60
CA ALA A 313 -27.45 -25.08 5.89
C ALA A 313 -28.89 -24.60 5.75
N TYR A 314 -29.08 -23.53 4.97
CA TYR A 314 -30.43 -23.01 4.67
C TYR A 314 -31.25 -24.04 3.90
N LEU A 315 -30.71 -24.66 2.85
CA LEU A 315 -31.40 -25.68 2.07
C LEU A 315 -31.74 -26.92 2.90
N ASN A 316 -30.86 -27.33 3.80
CA ASN A 316 -31.10 -28.45 4.72
C ASN A 316 -32.19 -28.13 5.75
N GLY A 317 -32.28 -26.89 6.20
CA GLY A 317 -33.35 -26.42 7.09
C GLY A 317 -34.69 -26.25 6.37
N HIS A 318 -34.70 -26.18 5.03
CA HIS A 318 -35.90 -25.93 4.21
C HIS A 318 -35.97 -26.89 3.03
N PRO A 319 -36.46 -28.11 3.21
CA PRO A 319 -36.46 -29.17 2.19
C PRO A 319 -37.14 -28.81 0.86
N GLU A 320 -38.13 -27.94 0.92
CA GLU A 320 -38.94 -27.49 -0.25
C GLU A 320 -38.24 -26.43 -1.12
N THR A 321 -37.16 -25.80 -0.61
CA THR A 321 -36.49 -24.69 -1.29
C THR A 321 -35.48 -25.21 -2.31
N LYS A 322 -35.25 -24.42 -3.35
CA LYS A 322 -34.24 -24.66 -4.40
C LYS A 322 -33.24 -23.53 -4.42
N VAL A 323 -32.07 -23.76 -5.01
CA VAL A 323 -31.07 -22.72 -5.22
C VAL A 323 -30.84 -22.49 -6.72
N ALA A 324 -30.89 -21.23 -7.12
CA ALA A 324 -30.48 -20.78 -8.43
C ALA A 324 -29.03 -20.23 -8.35
N LEU A 325 -28.16 -20.76 -9.18
CA LEU A 325 -26.76 -20.38 -9.31
C LEU A 325 -26.58 -19.67 -10.63
N VAL A 326 -26.15 -18.41 -10.61
CA VAL A 326 -25.89 -17.64 -11.83
C VAL A 326 -24.43 -17.19 -11.83
N GLY A 327 -23.63 -17.70 -12.76
CA GLY A 327 -22.23 -17.36 -12.91
C GLY A 327 -22.01 -16.14 -13.80
N TYR A 328 -21.03 -15.30 -13.44
CA TYR A 328 -20.64 -14.09 -14.16
C TYR A 328 -19.13 -14.02 -14.33
N ALA A 329 -18.70 -13.22 -15.28
CA ALA A 329 -17.30 -12.89 -15.54
C ALA A 329 -17.13 -11.39 -15.77
N ASP A 330 -15.99 -10.85 -15.37
CA ASP A 330 -15.69 -9.43 -15.56
C ASP A 330 -15.41 -9.12 -17.05
N VAL A 331 -15.87 -7.96 -17.51
CA VAL A 331 -15.77 -7.54 -18.93
C VAL A 331 -14.37 -7.03 -19.30
N LYS A 332 -13.55 -6.61 -18.32
CA LYS A 332 -12.24 -6.02 -18.60
C LYS A 332 -11.14 -7.06 -18.78
N THR A 333 -11.42 -8.34 -18.53
CA THR A 333 -10.41 -9.40 -18.69
C THR A 333 -10.96 -10.55 -19.55
N GLY A 334 -10.08 -11.18 -20.33
CA GLY A 334 -10.46 -12.26 -21.22
C GLY A 334 -11.12 -11.77 -22.53
N ASN A 335 -11.93 -12.62 -23.10
CA ASN A 335 -12.79 -12.33 -24.23
C ASN A 335 -14.13 -13.07 -24.03
N ALA A 336 -15.14 -12.75 -24.82
CA ALA A 336 -16.49 -13.30 -24.69
C ALA A 336 -16.52 -14.83 -24.59
N LYS A 337 -15.70 -15.54 -25.37
CA LYS A 337 -15.62 -17.02 -25.33
C LYS A 337 -15.03 -17.53 -24.01
N ILE A 338 -13.97 -16.89 -23.53
CA ILE A 338 -13.31 -17.24 -22.24
C ILE A 338 -14.24 -16.90 -21.08
N ASN A 339 -14.85 -15.71 -21.10
CA ASN A 339 -15.71 -15.22 -20.04
C ASN A 339 -17.00 -16.05 -19.94
N ASN A 340 -17.54 -16.47 -21.06
CA ASN A 340 -18.69 -17.38 -21.08
C ASN A 340 -18.33 -18.73 -20.44
N ARG A 341 -17.20 -19.32 -20.80
CA ARG A 341 -16.71 -20.55 -20.20
C ARG A 341 -16.45 -20.38 -18.69
N LEU A 342 -15.75 -19.32 -18.27
CA LEU A 342 -15.45 -19.07 -16.86
C LEU A 342 -16.70 -18.88 -16.02
N SER A 343 -17.71 -18.16 -16.53
CA SER A 343 -18.99 -17.99 -15.83
C SER A 343 -19.71 -19.31 -15.64
N GLN A 344 -19.74 -20.17 -16.66
CA GLN A 344 -20.28 -21.52 -16.58
C GLN A 344 -19.54 -22.38 -15.57
N GLU A 345 -18.19 -22.42 -15.64
CA GLU A 345 -17.35 -23.18 -14.71
C GLU A 345 -17.52 -22.73 -13.26
N ARG A 346 -17.77 -21.43 -12.99
CA ARG A 346 -18.03 -20.89 -11.66
C ARG A 346 -19.35 -21.37 -11.07
N ALA A 347 -20.42 -21.33 -11.87
CA ALA A 347 -21.71 -21.87 -11.44
C ALA A 347 -21.59 -23.38 -11.18
N ALA A 348 -20.97 -24.13 -12.10
CA ALA A 348 -20.72 -25.57 -11.95
C ALA A 348 -19.84 -25.91 -10.72
N ALA A 349 -18.84 -25.09 -10.38
CA ALA A 349 -18.01 -25.30 -9.20
C ALA A 349 -18.83 -25.19 -7.90
N VAL A 350 -19.74 -24.21 -7.80
CA VAL A 350 -20.64 -24.06 -6.65
C VAL A 350 -21.64 -25.21 -6.60
N ALA A 351 -22.26 -25.58 -7.72
CA ALA A 351 -23.17 -26.70 -7.81
C ALA A 351 -22.51 -28.00 -7.34
N LYS A 352 -21.30 -28.25 -7.86
CA LYS A 352 -20.50 -29.43 -7.46
C LYS A 352 -20.18 -29.44 -5.96
N PHE A 353 -19.82 -28.28 -5.39
CA PHE A 353 -19.55 -28.17 -3.97
C PHE A 353 -20.81 -28.49 -3.13
N LEU A 354 -21.95 -27.95 -3.51
CA LEU A 354 -23.23 -28.21 -2.83
C LEU A 354 -23.60 -29.70 -2.91
N GLN A 355 -23.41 -30.34 -4.06
CA GLN A 355 -23.70 -31.76 -4.24
C GLN A 355 -22.71 -32.67 -3.50
N GLU A 356 -21.40 -32.50 -3.75
CA GLU A 356 -20.40 -33.45 -3.27
C GLU A 356 -19.96 -33.22 -1.83
N LYS A 357 -19.96 -31.98 -1.35
CA LYS A 357 -19.51 -31.62 0.01
C LYS A 357 -20.65 -31.38 0.99
N CYS A 358 -21.81 -30.97 0.49
CA CYS A 358 -22.95 -30.63 1.34
C CYS A 358 -24.15 -31.55 1.16
N ASN A 359 -24.07 -32.56 0.27
CA ASN A 359 -25.10 -33.55 -0.03
C ASN A 359 -26.47 -32.95 -0.43
N ILE A 360 -26.46 -31.81 -1.14
CA ILE A 360 -27.68 -31.23 -1.71
C ILE A 360 -28.05 -31.96 -2.98
N ALA A 361 -29.31 -32.39 -3.10
CA ALA A 361 -29.79 -33.13 -4.25
C ALA A 361 -29.77 -32.27 -5.53
N ALA A 362 -29.39 -32.87 -6.68
CA ALA A 362 -29.18 -32.16 -7.94
C ALA A 362 -30.45 -31.46 -8.45
N ASP A 363 -31.64 -32.04 -8.21
CA ASP A 363 -32.94 -31.48 -8.61
C ASP A 363 -33.35 -30.21 -7.83
N ARG A 364 -32.59 -29.89 -6.80
CA ARG A 364 -32.73 -28.68 -6.02
C ARG A 364 -31.76 -27.56 -6.44
N ILE A 365 -30.88 -27.81 -7.42
CA ILE A 365 -29.88 -26.86 -7.89
C ILE A 365 -30.16 -26.56 -9.35
N SER A 366 -30.31 -25.30 -9.68
CA SER A 366 -30.37 -24.82 -11.07
C SER A 366 -29.17 -23.95 -11.38
N GLU A 367 -28.57 -24.16 -12.55
CA GLU A 367 -27.37 -23.47 -12.99
C GLU A 367 -27.69 -22.60 -14.22
N ASP A 368 -27.21 -21.36 -14.20
CA ASP A 368 -27.23 -20.44 -15.32
C ASP A 368 -25.90 -19.66 -15.37
N TYR A 369 -25.61 -19.03 -16.48
CA TYR A 369 -24.40 -18.22 -16.64
C TYR A 369 -24.65 -17.10 -17.66
N LYS A 370 -24.03 -15.94 -17.44
CA LYS A 370 -24.23 -14.74 -18.25
C LYS A 370 -22.95 -14.26 -18.95
N GLY A 371 -21.82 -14.98 -18.79
CA GLY A 371 -20.54 -14.51 -19.32
C GLY A 371 -20.17 -13.14 -18.76
N ASP A 372 -19.82 -12.24 -19.65
CA ASP A 372 -19.54 -10.82 -19.39
C ASP A 372 -20.64 -9.88 -19.93
N THR A 373 -21.76 -10.45 -20.37
CA THR A 373 -22.87 -9.66 -20.96
C THR A 373 -23.65 -8.87 -19.92
N VAL A 374 -23.63 -9.32 -18.66
CA VAL A 374 -24.26 -8.66 -17.53
C VAL A 374 -23.21 -8.43 -16.44
N GLN A 375 -23.15 -7.22 -15.92
CA GLN A 375 -22.22 -6.84 -14.85
C GLN A 375 -23.05 -6.44 -13.62
N PRO A 376 -23.32 -7.39 -12.69
CA PRO A 376 -24.15 -7.12 -11.51
C PRO A 376 -23.52 -6.12 -10.53
N PHE A 377 -22.21 -5.92 -10.58
CA PHE A 377 -21.49 -5.02 -9.69
C PHE A 377 -20.81 -3.89 -10.47
N ALA A 378 -20.75 -2.71 -9.86
CA ALA A 378 -20.06 -1.54 -10.43
C ALA A 378 -18.54 -1.72 -10.45
N VAL A 379 -17.98 -2.47 -9.50
CA VAL A 379 -16.57 -2.80 -9.45
C VAL A 379 -16.31 -3.99 -10.36
N ASN A 380 -15.44 -3.80 -11.36
CA ASN A 380 -15.22 -4.80 -12.40
C ASN A 380 -14.80 -6.19 -11.84
N GLU A 381 -13.92 -6.19 -10.83
CA GLU A 381 -13.39 -7.41 -10.22
C GLU A 381 -14.45 -8.24 -9.49
N GLU A 382 -15.48 -7.59 -8.95
CA GLU A 382 -16.60 -8.22 -8.26
C GLU A 382 -17.51 -8.99 -9.21
N ASN A 383 -17.42 -8.73 -10.50
CA ASN A 383 -18.17 -9.48 -11.52
C ASN A 383 -17.58 -10.89 -11.79
N ARG A 384 -16.49 -11.26 -11.13
CA ARG A 384 -15.99 -12.64 -11.06
C ARG A 384 -16.74 -13.40 -9.97
N VAL A 385 -18.00 -13.67 -10.18
CA VAL A 385 -18.91 -14.11 -9.13
C VAL A 385 -19.87 -15.19 -9.61
N CYS A 386 -20.32 -16.04 -8.68
CA CYS A 386 -21.53 -16.81 -8.78
C CYS A 386 -22.53 -16.28 -7.76
N ILE A 387 -23.66 -15.73 -8.22
CA ILE A 387 -24.76 -15.28 -7.37
C ILE A 387 -25.66 -16.49 -7.10
N CYS A 388 -25.87 -16.78 -5.82
CA CYS A 388 -26.65 -17.91 -5.36
C CYS A 388 -27.89 -17.39 -4.65
N ILE A 389 -29.08 -17.78 -5.13
CA ILE A 389 -30.37 -17.41 -4.57
C ILE A 389 -31.09 -18.69 -4.16
N ALA A 390 -31.31 -18.89 -2.87
CA ALA A 390 -32.07 -20.02 -2.37
C ALA A 390 -33.43 -19.56 -1.87
N GLU A 391 -34.49 -20.07 -2.47
CA GLU A 391 -35.90 -19.75 -2.21
C GLU A 391 -36.85 -20.93 -2.35
#